data_91f2a1958d36b52a4a12bf3a069bb585
#
_entry.id   91f2a1958d36b52a4a12bf3a069bb585
#
_cell.length_a   1.000
_cell.length_b   1.000
_cell.length_c   1.000
_cell.angle_alpha   90.00
_cell.angle_beta   90.00
_cell.angle_gamma   90.00
#
_symmetry.space_group_name_H-M   'P 1'
#
loop_
_entity.id
_entity.type
_entity.pdbx_description
1 polymer ?
#
loop_
_entity_poly.entity_id
_entity_poly.type
_entity_poly.pdbx_seq_one_letter_code
_entity_poly.pdbx_strand_id
1 'polypeptide(L)'
;SPAAYQFGEVRVDFRRAEVTRAGQTVELLPREYKLLCYLIENRGATLSRDHLLDKVWGYDATPTTRTVDVHIAGLRQKLEPAPRHPRYILTIHSLGYKFVG
;
A
#
# COMPACT_ATOMS: atom_id res chain seq x y z
N SER A 1 -17.96 5.20 -6.19
CA SER A 1 -16.68 5.05 -5.50
C SER A 1 -16.29 6.32 -4.78
N PRO A 2 -15.67 6.24 -3.60
CA PRO A 2 -15.30 7.42 -2.85
C PRO A 2 -14.23 8.24 -3.59
N ALA A 3 -14.31 9.57 -3.44
CA ALA A 3 -13.31 10.46 -4.00
C ALA A 3 -12.02 10.44 -3.17
N ALA A 4 -12.14 10.06 -1.90
CA ALA A 4 -11.01 10.05 -0.97
C ALA A 4 -11.19 8.95 0.07
N TYR A 5 -10.08 8.55 0.68
CA TYR A 5 -10.07 7.59 1.78
C TYR A 5 -9.12 8.08 2.86
N GLN A 6 -9.50 7.87 4.11
CA GLN A 6 -8.66 8.28 5.23
C GLN A 6 -8.46 7.13 6.21
N PHE A 7 -7.22 6.97 6.66
CA PHE A 7 -6.88 6.03 7.72
C PHE A 7 -5.76 6.65 8.57
N GLY A 8 -5.98 6.66 9.89
CA GLY A 8 -5.07 7.36 10.78
C GLY A 8 -4.93 8.83 10.34
N GLU A 9 -3.69 9.28 10.19
CA GLU A 9 -3.41 10.65 9.73
C GLU A 9 -3.21 10.73 8.22
N VAL A 10 -3.42 9.61 7.50
CA VAL A 10 -3.21 9.53 6.06
C VAL A 10 -4.52 9.79 5.33
N ARG A 11 -4.46 10.62 4.30
CA ARG A 11 -5.58 10.86 3.41
C ARG A 11 -5.15 10.64 1.97
N VAL A 12 -5.92 9.86 1.24
CA VAL A 12 -5.68 9.59 -0.18
C VAL A 12 -6.78 10.25 -0.99
N ASP A 13 -6.39 11.14 -1.89
CA ASP A 13 -7.31 11.76 -2.85
C ASP A 13 -7.15 11.03 -4.17
N PHE A 14 -8.13 10.19 -4.51
CA PHE A 14 -8.05 9.35 -5.69
C PHE A 14 -8.16 10.12 -7.00
N ARG A 15 -8.86 11.26 -6.98
CA ARG A 15 -9.02 12.06 -8.20
C ARG A 15 -7.71 12.76 -8.58
N ARG A 16 -6.96 13.19 -7.57
CA ARG A 16 -5.70 13.91 -7.77
C ARG A 16 -4.49 12.98 -7.69
N ALA A 17 -4.71 11.73 -7.26
CA ALA A 17 -3.62 10.80 -6.97
C ALA A 17 -2.63 11.42 -5.98
N GLU A 18 -3.15 12.07 -4.94
CA GLU A 18 -2.36 12.74 -3.92
C GLU A 18 -2.54 12.07 -2.57
N VAL A 19 -1.45 11.96 -1.84
CA VAL A 19 -1.45 11.39 -0.49
C VAL A 19 -0.89 12.42 0.47
N THR A 20 -1.59 12.63 1.59
CA THR A 20 -1.11 13.49 2.66
C THR A 20 -1.06 12.69 3.95
N ARG A 21 -0.19 13.11 4.86
CA ARG A 21 -0.11 12.57 6.20
C ARG A 21 0.01 13.72 7.17
N ALA A 22 -0.91 13.82 8.11
CA ALA A 22 -0.99 14.96 9.04
C ALA A 22 -0.96 16.30 8.28
N GLY A 23 -1.65 16.36 7.14
CA GLY A 23 -1.73 17.57 6.32
C GLY A 23 -0.53 17.83 5.43
N GLN A 24 0.51 17.03 5.50
CA GLN A 24 1.72 17.18 4.68
C GLN A 24 1.68 16.24 3.49
N THR A 25 2.05 16.74 2.31
CA THR A 25 2.12 15.91 1.10
C THR A 25 3.19 14.84 1.26
N VAL A 26 2.83 13.61 0.93
CA VAL A 26 3.74 12.46 0.93
C VAL A 26 4.01 12.07 -0.50
N GLU A 27 5.29 12.06 -0.88
CA GLU A 27 5.70 11.64 -2.22
C GLU A 27 5.80 10.12 -2.28
N LEU A 28 4.90 9.51 -3.03
CA LEU A 28 4.93 8.07 -3.29
C LEU A 28 5.48 7.81 -4.68
N LEU A 29 6.23 6.72 -4.81
CA LEU A 29 6.59 6.20 -6.12
C LEU A 29 5.31 5.74 -6.83
N PRO A 30 5.27 5.76 -8.17
CA PRO A 30 4.05 5.35 -8.90
C PRO A 30 3.52 3.97 -8.50
N ARG A 31 4.41 2.99 -8.32
CA ARG A 31 3.99 1.64 -7.92
C ARG A 31 3.61 1.56 -6.44
N GLU A 32 4.17 2.40 -5.59
CA GLU A 32 3.73 2.51 -4.20
C GLU A 32 2.29 3.03 -4.14
N TYR A 33 1.98 4.05 -4.92
CA TYR A 33 0.63 4.59 -4.98
C TYR A 33 -0.36 3.54 -5.49
N LYS A 34 -0.01 2.86 -6.58
CA LYS A 34 -0.87 1.83 -7.16
C LYS A 34 -1.10 0.67 -6.18
N LEU A 35 -0.05 0.25 -5.48
CA LEU A 35 -0.14 -0.77 -4.45
C LEU A 35 -1.04 -0.32 -3.30
N LEU A 36 -0.89 0.91 -2.84
CA LEU A 36 -1.73 1.46 -1.78
C LEU A 36 -3.21 1.46 -2.17
N CYS A 37 -3.53 1.91 -3.37
CA CYS A 37 -4.91 1.91 -3.87
C CYS A 37 -5.49 0.50 -3.92
N TYR A 38 -4.71 -0.47 -4.38
CA TYR A 38 -5.16 -1.85 -4.45
C TYR A 38 -5.40 -2.44 -3.05
N LEU A 39 -4.52 -2.13 -2.10
CA LEU A 39 -4.69 -2.54 -0.72
C LEU A 39 -5.97 -1.95 -0.10
N ILE A 40 -6.24 -0.68 -0.35
CA ILE A 40 -7.46 -0.01 0.14
C ILE A 40 -8.71 -0.67 -0.46
N GLU A 41 -8.71 -0.93 -1.77
CA GLU A 41 -9.83 -1.59 -2.44
C GLU A 41 -10.12 -2.98 -1.88
N ASN A 42 -9.09 -3.66 -1.40
CA ASN A 42 -9.19 -5.02 -0.85
C ASN A 42 -8.99 -5.04 0.66
N ARG A 43 -9.37 -3.96 1.32
CA ARG A 43 -9.24 -3.80 2.76
C ARG A 43 -9.83 -5.00 3.52
N GLY A 44 -9.07 -5.50 4.48
CA GLY A 44 -9.47 -6.65 5.29
C GLY A 44 -9.12 -8.00 4.71
N ALA A 45 -8.73 -8.07 3.45
CA ALA A 45 -8.35 -9.33 2.82
C ALA A 45 -6.85 -9.58 2.95
N THR A 46 -6.48 -10.83 3.17
CA THR A 46 -5.08 -11.25 3.12
C THR A 46 -4.73 -11.54 1.66
N LEU A 47 -3.78 -10.80 1.12
CA LEU A 47 -3.38 -10.88 -0.28
C LEU A 47 -1.98 -11.47 -0.38
N SER A 48 -1.82 -12.50 -1.19
CA SER A 48 -0.51 -13.13 -1.36
C SER A 48 0.44 -12.20 -2.12
N ARG A 49 1.74 -12.42 -1.95
CA ARG A 49 2.75 -11.64 -2.65
C ARG A 49 2.65 -11.84 -4.15
N ASP A 50 2.38 -13.07 -4.60
CA ASP A 50 2.18 -13.35 -6.03
C ASP A 50 0.95 -12.65 -6.58
N HIS A 51 -0.14 -12.63 -5.81
CA HIS A 51 -1.37 -11.92 -6.21
C HIS A 51 -1.09 -10.42 -6.38
N LEU A 52 -0.39 -9.81 -5.40
CA LEU A 52 -0.04 -8.40 -5.47
C LEU A 52 0.90 -8.11 -6.65
N LEU A 53 1.86 -8.99 -6.90
CA LEU A 53 2.75 -8.85 -8.03
C LEU A 53 1.98 -8.83 -9.34
N ASP A 54 1.05 -9.77 -9.51
CA ASP A 54 0.22 -9.84 -10.70
C ASP A 54 -0.67 -8.61 -10.88
N LYS A 55 -1.37 -8.21 -9.82
CA LYS A 55 -2.39 -7.15 -9.91
C LYS A 55 -1.80 -5.75 -9.99
N VAL A 56 -0.67 -5.51 -9.36
CA VAL A 56 -0.07 -4.17 -9.31
C VAL A 56 1.00 -3.99 -10.38
N TRP A 57 1.79 -5.03 -10.64
CA TRP A 57 2.86 -4.97 -11.64
C TRP A 57 2.48 -5.60 -12.98
N GLY A 58 1.50 -6.50 -12.99
CA GLY A 58 1.02 -7.13 -14.21
C GLY A 58 2.03 -8.11 -14.80
N TYR A 59 2.06 -8.18 -16.13
CA TYR A 59 2.88 -9.15 -16.86
C TYR A 59 4.30 -8.65 -17.14
N ASP A 60 4.76 -7.61 -16.47
CA ASP A 60 6.15 -7.21 -16.55
C ASP A 60 7.02 -8.35 -16.05
N ALA A 61 7.89 -8.84 -16.90
CA ALA A 61 8.66 -10.06 -16.64
C ALA A 61 9.77 -9.88 -15.60
N THR A 62 10.14 -8.64 -15.28
CA THR A 62 11.31 -8.34 -14.47
C THR A 62 11.05 -8.33 -12.96
N PRO A 63 9.91 -7.80 -12.46
CA PRO A 63 9.67 -7.75 -11.02
C PRO A 63 9.44 -9.13 -10.42
N THR A 64 9.87 -9.29 -9.18
CA THR A 64 9.65 -10.50 -8.39
C THR A 64 8.85 -10.15 -7.14
N THR A 65 8.49 -11.17 -6.34
CA THR A 65 7.80 -10.91 -5.07
C THR A 65 8.63 -10.07 -4.11
N ARG A 66 9.96 -10.08 -4.25
CA ARG A 66 10.82 -9.17 -3.49
C ARG A 66 10.51 -7.71 -3.82
N THR A 67 10.16 -7.41 -5.06
CA THR A 67 9.74 -6.06 -5.46
C THR A 67 8.51 -5.61 -4.68
N VAL A 68 7.55 -6.52 -4.47
CA VAL A 68 6.39 -6.24 -3.63
C VAL A 68 6.84 -5.88 -2.21
N ASP A 69 7.72 -6.69 -1.61
CA ASP A 69 8.20 -6.45 -0.25
C ASP A 69 8.89 -5.10 -0.10
N VAL A 70 9.70 -4.71 -1.08
CA VAL A 70 10.40 -3.42 -1.09
C VAL A 70 9.40 -2.27 -1.10
N HIS A 71 8.34 -2.38 -1.91
CA HIS A 71 7.32 -1.33 -1.99
C HIS A 71 6.43 -1.28 -0.75
N ILE A 72 6.15 -2.44 -0.13
CA ILE A 72 5.46 -2.48 1.18
C ILE A 72 6.31 -1.76 2.22
N ALA A 73 7.62 -2.03 2.25
CA ALA A 73 8.53 -1.35 3.19
C ALA A 73 8.56 0.16 2.94
N GLY A 74 8.56 0.58 1.67
CA GLY A 74 8.50 1.99 1.31
C GLY A 74 7.21 2.66 1.79
N LEU A 75 6.07 2.02 1.60
CA LEU A 75 4.79 2.52 2.09
C LEU A 75 4.78 2.64 3.62
N ARG A 76 5.29 1.64 4.31
CA ARG A 76 5.37 1.67 5.77
C ARG A 76 6.22 2.84 6.27
N GLN A 77 7.37 3.06 5.66
CA GLN A 77 8.23 4.18 6.03
C GLN A 77 7.54 5.53 5.88
N LYS A 78 6.70 5.66 4.87
CA LYS A 78 6.03 6.92 4.54
C LYS A 78 4.71 7.13 5.27
N LEU A 79 3.98 6.06 5.59
CA LEU A 79 2.61 6.15 6.05
C LEU A 79 2.35 5.63 7.47
N GLU A 80 3.15 4.68 7.97
CA GLU A 80 2.92 4.11 9.30
C GLU A 80 3.49 5.01 10.38
N PRO A 81 2.80 5.16 11.53
CA PRO A 81 3.36 5.91 12.66
C PRO A 81 4.67 5.31 13.16
N ALA A 82 4.75 3.97 13.17
CA ALA A 82 5.96 3.24 13.55
C ALA A 82 6.18 2.13 12.53
N PRO A 83 7.02 2.35 11.51
CA PRO A 83 7.17 1.39 10.40
C PRO A 83 7.54 -0.04 10.83
N ARG A 84 8.27 -0.19 11.94
CA ARG A 84 8.65 -1.52 12.45
C ARG A 84 7.52 -2.22 13.19
N HIS A 85 6.47 -1.48 13.56
CA HIS A 85 5.29 -2.00 14.24
C HIS A 85 4.05 -1.51 13.50
N PRO A 86 3.83 -1.97 12.25
CA PRO A 86 2.78 -1.42 11.41
C PRO A 86 1.39 -1.64 11.98
N ARG A 87 0.55 -0.62 11.85
CA ARG A 87 -0.85 -0.65 12.25
C ARG A 87 -1.78 -0.91 11.09
N TYR A 88 -1.38 -0.51 9.89
CA TYR A 88 -2.28 -0.49 8.73
C TYR A 88 -1.94 -1.56 7.72
N ILE A 89 -0.67 -1.73 7.40
CA ILE A 89 -0.22 -2.72 6.43
C ILE A 89 0.46 -3.84 7.21
N LEU A 90 -0.30 -4.91 7.45
CA LEU A 90 0.15 -6.01 8.28
C LEU A 90 0.80 -7.10 7.43
N THR A 91 1.82 -7.75 7.98
CA THR A 91 2.35 -8.97 7.43
C THR A 91 1.60 -10.15 8.06
N ILE A 92 0.97 -10.98 7.22
CA ILE A 92 0.33 -12.19 7.68
C ILE A 92 1.30 -13.32 7.38
N HIS A 93 1.88 -13.88 8.42
CA HIS A 93 2.98 -14.83 8.33
C HIS A 93 2.69 -15.94 7.31
N SER A 94 3.64 -16.15 6.40
CA SER A 94 3.58 -17.15 5.32
C SER A 94 2.45 -16.98 4.31
N LEU A 95 1.57 -15.98 4.46
CA LEU A 95 0.41 -15.80 3.57
C LEU A 95 0.51 -14.54 2.72
N GLY A 96 1.03 -13.44 3.25
CA GLY A 96 1.13 -12.21 2.49
C GLY A 96 0.89 -10.97 3.34
N TYR A 97 0.14 -10.03 2.80
CA TYR A 97 -0.13 -8.74 3.44
C TYR A 97 -1.63 -8.49 3.56
N LYS A 98 -1.99 -7.75 4.58
CA LYS A 98 -3.39 -7.36 4.80
C LYS A 98 -3.44 -5.90 5.24
N PHE A 99 -4.26 -5.11 4.54
CA PHE A 99 -4.48 -3.72 4.90
C PHE A 99 -5.70 -3.62 5.81
N VAL A 100 -5.54 -3.00 6.97
CA VAL A 100 -6.61 -2.84 7.97
C VAL A 100 -6.81 -1.38 8.40
N GLY A 101 -6.25 -0.48 7.64
CA GLY A 101 -6.40 0.96 7.89
C GLY A 101 -7.78 1.55 7.64
#